data_1afe4fd0fff1ba89148760d85e5ef53f
#
_entry.id   1afe4fd0fff1ba89148760d85e5ef53f
#
_cell.length_a   1.000
_cell.length_b   1.000
_cell.length_c   1.000
_cell.angle_alpha   90.00
_cell.angle_beta   90.00
_cell.angle_gamma   90.00
#
_symmetry.space_group_name_H-M   'P 1'
#
loop_
_entity.id
_entity.type
_entity.pdbx_description
1 polymer ?
#
loop_
_entity_poly.entity_id
_entity_poly.type
_entity_poly.pdbx_seq_one_letter_code
_entity_poly.pdbx_strand_id
1 'polypeptide(L)'
;MTLASLIRANDWSKVDSAWAELMASEAPIEEVLAALDAAAETKHLTRMLPFVREHAELLEAGGRFRDAAELLGKALLLGGPPGELSTRLFRCALAGWGQESYWADYTRLVQFHESTSDVRKAWRSLRSLIGLGKGSAVFHRSGWGVGEVLELDLPKLEVQIRFASGRRDWFPLKTVID
;
A
#
# COMPACT_ATOMS: atom_id res chain seq x y z
N MET A 1 12.23 -20.15 10.77
CA MET A 1 12.29 -20.00 9.29
C MET A 1 11.09 -19.16 8.91
N THR A 2 11.24 -18.07 8.14
CA THR A 2 10.13 -17.16 7.80
C THR A 2 9.26 -17.75 6.69
N LEU A 3 7.98 -17.35 6.65
CA LEU A 3 7.05 -17.73 5.58
C LEU A 3 7.60 -17.40 4.19
N ALA A 4 8.18 -16.20 4.02
CA ALA A 4 8.83 -15.79 2.78
C ALA A 4 9.98 -16.73 2.36
N SER A 5 10.77 -17.25 3.32
CA SER A 5 11.83 -18.19 3.02
C SER A 5 11.33 -19.58 2.58
N LEU A 6 10.21 -20.04 3.14
CA LEU A 6 9.54 -21.28 2.72
C LEU A 6 9.00 -21.17 1.29
N ILE A 7 8.39 -20.03 0.94
CA ILE A 7 7.88 -19.78 -0.40
C ILE A 7 9.02 -19.75 -1.43
N ARG A 8 10.14 -19.05 -1.13
CA ARG A 8 11.31 -19.03 -2.02
C ARG A 8 11.94 -20.41 -2.19
N ALA A 9 11.93 -21.23 -1.13
CA ALA A 9 12.40 -22.62 -1.19
C ALA A 9 11.41 -23.58 -1.87
N ASN A 10 10.21 -23.10 -2.25
CA ASN A 10 9.12 -23.92 -2.81
C ASN A 10 8.67 -25.08 -1.87
N ASP A 11 8.82 -24.88 -0.55
CA ASP A 11 8.43 -25.87 0.49
C ASP A 11 6.97 -25.68 0.90
N TRP A 12 6.08 -25.97 -0.03
CA TRP A 12 4.63 -25.77 0.17
C TRP A 12 4.03 -26.67 1.24
N SER A 13 4.69 -27.77 1.57
CA SER A 13 4.22 -28.65 2.66
C SER A 13 4.23 -27.95 4.03
N LYS A 14 5.02 -26.89 4.18
CA LYS A 14 5.13 -26.10 5.40
C LYS A 14 4.47 -24.72 5.31
N VAL A 15 4.19 -24.24 4.09
CA VAL A 15 3.58 -22.91 3.90
C VAL A 15 2.22 -22.82 4.58
N ASP A 16 1.35 -23.83 4.43
CA ASP A 16 0.02 -23.84 5.01
C ASP A 16 0.07 -23.70 6.55
N SER A 17 0.92 -24.49 7.21
CA SER A 17 1.08 -24.44 8.67
C SER A 17 1.69 -23.11 9.13
N ALA A 18 2.74 -22.64 8.43
CA ALA A 18 3.40 -21.38 8.76
C ALA A 18 2.49 -20.17 8.53
N TRP A 19 1.61 -20.22 7.52
CA TRP A 19 0.59 -19.20 7.31
C TRP A 19 -0.44 -19.19 8.44
N ALA A 20 -0.95 -20.37 8.83
CA ALA A 20 -1.89 -20.50 9.94
C ALA A 20 -1.30 -20.01 11.27
N GLU A 21 -0.03 -20.33 11.56
CA GLU A 21 0.68 -19.82 12.73
C GLU A 21 0.80 -18.29 12.70
N LEU A 22 1.11 -17.71 11.54
CA LEU A 22 1.25 -16.27 11.35
C LEU A 22 -0.11 -15.55 11.57
N MET A 23 -1.20 -16.12 11.06
CA MET A 23 -2.55 -15.59 11.29
C MET A 23 -2.95 -15.66 12.77
N ALA A 24 -2.60 -16.74 13.48
CA ALA A 24 -2.94 -16.94 14.87
C ALA A 24 -2.11 -16.07 15.83
N SER A 25 -0.92 -15.63 15.42
CA SER A 25 0.03 -14.88 16.26
C SER A 25 -0.17 -13.37 16.25
N GLU A 26 -1.19 -12.85 15.55
CA GLU A 26 -1.36 -11.40 15.31
C GLU A 26 -0.07 -10.73 14.78
N ALA A 27 0.69 -11.46 13.98
CA ALA A 27 1.97 -11.01 13.44
C ALA A 27 1.85 -9.64 12.73
N PRO A 28 2.94 -8.86 12.70
CA PRO A 28 3.01 -7.63 11.94
C PRO A 28 2.68 -7.87 10.47
N ILE A 29 1.89 -6.96 9.88
CA ILE A 29 1.46 -7.10 8.47
C ILE A 29 2.66 -7.20 7.51
N GLU A 30 3.80 -6.62 7.88
CA GLU A 30 5.04 -6.63 7.11
C GLU A 30 5.52 -8.05 6.79
N GLU A 31 5.33 -9.01 7.69
CA GLU A 31 5.71 -10.42 7.45
C GLU A 31 4.85 -11.05 6.36
N VAL A 32 3.57 -10.73 6.36
CA VAL A 32 2.61 -11.18 5.33
C VAL A 32 2.93 -10.54 3.97
N LEU A 33 3.23 -9.24 3.97
CA LEU A 33 3.60 -8.51 2.76
C LEU A 33 4.90 -9.05 2.15
N ALA A 34 5.89 -9.41 2.99
CA ALA A 34 7.13 -10.03 2.55
C ALA A 34 6.91 -11.43 1.93
N ALA A 35 5.92 -12.19 2.43
CA ALA A 35 5.53 -13.47 1.84
C ALA A 35 4.91 -13.28 0.44
N LEU A 36 4.13 -12.23 0.22
CA LEU A 36 3.59 -11.91 -1.11
C LEU A 36 4.69 -11.49 -2.09
N ASP A 37 5.69 -10.72 -1.65
CA ASP A 37 6.86 -10.40 -2.49
C ASP A 37 7.57 -11.68 -2.92
N ALA A 38 7.87 -12.59 -1.98
CA ALA A 38 8.48 -13.88 -2.28
C ALA A 38 7.65 -14.73 -3.26
N ALA A 39 6.31 -14.71 -3.12
CA ALA A 39 5.43 -15.42 -4.04
C ALA A 39 5.40 -14.80 -5.45
N ALA A 40 5.51 -13.49 -5.56
CA ALA A 40 5.61 -12.82 -6.85
C ALA A 40 6.96 -13.09 -7.52
N GLU A 41 8.07 -13.00 -6.78
CA GLU A 41 9.43 -13.33 -7.25
C GLU A 41 9.50 -14.77 -7.82
N THR A 42 8.82 -15.72 -7.16
CA THR A 42 8.81 -17.15 -7.55
C THR A 42 7.65 -17.53 -8.48
N LYS A 43 6.85 -16.54 -8.94
CA LYS A 43 5.67 -16.73 -9.83
C LYS A 43 4.54 -17.59 -9.20
N HIS A 44 4.44 -17.59 -7.89
CA HIS A 44 3.43 -18.34 -7.14
C HIS A 44 2.31 -17.47 -6.57
N LEU A 45 2.20 -16.20 -7.00
CA LEU A 45 1.20 -15.28 -6.47
C LEU A 45 -0.24 -15.85 -6.54
N THR A 46 -0.61 -16.48 -7.66
CA THR A 46 -1.95 -17.07 -7.84
C THR A 46 -2.26 -18.12 -6.77
N ARG A 47 -1.24 -18.89 -6.36
CA ARG A 47 -1.38 -19.88 -5.28
C ARG A 47 -1.61 -19.24 -3.91
N MET A 48 -1.11 -18.00 -3.72
CA MET A 48 -1.28 -17.26 -2.47
C MET A 48 -2.64 -16.54 -2.34
N LEU A 49 -3.39 -16.34 -3.44
CA LEU A 49 -4.64 -15.58 -3.39
C LEU A 49 -5.69 -16.12 -2.42
N PRO A 50 -5.92 -17.44 -2.26
CA PRO A 50 -6.82 -17.96 -1.24
C PRO A 50 -6.42 -17.52 0.17
N PHE A 51 -5.13 -17.63 0.51
CA PHE A 51 -4.59 -17.19 1.81
C PHE A 51 -4.76 -15.69 2.03
N VAL A 52 -4.54 -14.87 0.99
CA VAL A 52 -4.77 -13.41 1.04
C VAL A 52 -6.22 -13.10 1.39
N ARG A 53 -7.16 -13.80 0.77
CA ARG A 53 -8.60 -13.57 1.01
C ARG A 53 -8.99 -13.92 2.44
N GLU A 54 -8.60 -15.10 2.90
CA GLU A 54 -8.88 -15.56 4.26
C GLU A 54 -8.27 -14.63 5.31
N HIS A 55 -7.00 -14.25 5.14
CA HIS A 55 -6.33 -13.34 6.06
C HIS A 55 -6.98 -11.95 6.06
N ALA A 56 -7.36 -11.42 4.89
CA ALA A 56 -8.09 -10.15 4.83
C ALA A 56 -9.44 -10.23 5.58
N GLU A 57 -10.14 -11.39 5.54
CA GLU A 57 -11.37 -11.61 6.30
C GLU A 57 -11.14 -11.56 7.81
N LEU A 58 -10.09 -12.19 8.28
CA LEU A 58 -9.72 -12.17 9.70
C LEU A 58 -9.34 -10.76 10.15
N LEU A 59 -8.56 -10.03 9.35
CA LEU A 59 -8.18 -8.65 9.65
C LEU A 59 -9.41 -7.73 9.71
N GLU A 60 -10.36 -7.87 8.77
CA GLU A 60 -11.61 -7.12 8.78
C GLU A 60 -12.46 -7.45 10.01
N ALA A 61 -12.60 -8.74 10.33
CA ALA A 61 -13.34 -9.19 11.52
C ALA A 61 -12.74 -8.66 12.82
N GLY A 62 -11.41 -8.51 12.88
CA GLY A 62 -10.66 -7.89 13.97
C GLY A 62 -10.62 -6.37 13.95
N GLY A 63 -11.28 -5.70 12.99
CA GLY A 63 -11.25 -4.23 12.85
C GLY A 63 -9.94 -3.66 12.32
N ARG A 64 -9.00 -4.50 11.87
CA ARG A 64 -7.70 -4.13 11.31
C ARG A 64 -7.80 -3.74 9.84
N PHE A 65 -8.67 -2.80 9.52
CA PHE A 65 -9.00 -2.43 8.13
C PHE A 65 -7.81 -1.86 7.35
N ARG A 66 -6.90 -1.14 8.01
CA ARG A 66 -5.68 -0.62 7.37
C ARG A 66 -4.80 -1.76 6.89
N ASP A 67 -4.57 -2.76 7.74
CA ASP A 67 -3.77 -3.94 7.41
C ASP A 67 -4.42 -4.77 6.29
N ALA A 68 -5.74 -4.94 6.34
CA ALA A 68 -6.50 -5.60 5.27
C ALA A 68 -6.34 -4.87 3.93
N ALA A 69 -6.41 -3.54 3.92
CA ALA A 69 -6.21 -2.75 2.71
C ALA A 69 -4.77 -2.84 2.19
N GLU A 70 -3.76 -2.83 3.08
CA GLU A 70 -2.36 -3.04 2.69
C GLU A 70 -2.15 -4.40 2.03
N LEU A 71 -2.69 -5.45 2.62
CA LEU A 71 -2.60 -6.82 2.11
C LEU A 71 -3.24 -6.96 0.72
N LEU A 72 -4.49 -6.51 0.59
CA LEU A 72 -5.24 -6.55 -0.68
C LEU A 72 -4.58 -5.69 -1.76
N GLY A 73 -4.16 -4.48 -1.39
CA GLY A 73 -3.48 -3.55 -2.27
C GLY A 73 -2.13 -4.07 -2.74
N LYS A 74 -1.35 -4.71 -1.86
CA LYS A 74 -0.09 -5.37 -2.21
C LYS A 74 -0.32 -6.50 -3.21
N ALA A 75 -1.26 -7.41 -2.93
CA ALA A 75 -1.61 -8.50 -3.85
C ALA A 75 -2.03 -7.97 -5.23
N LEU A 76 -2.81 -6.89 -5.26
CA LEU A 76 -3.24 -6.23 -6.49
C LEU A 76 -2.06 -5.64 -7.27
N LEU A 77 -1.13 -4.94 -6.60
CA LEU A 77 0.06 -4.34 -7.22
C LEU A 77 1.02 -5.38 -7.78
N LEU A 78 1.09 -6.54 -7.16
CA LEU A 78 1.92 -7.68 -7.63
C LEU A 78 1.29 -8.46 -8.80
N GLY A 79 0.11 -8.07 -9.28
CA GLY A 79 -0.54 -8.67 -10.44
C GLY A 79 -1.78 -9.51 -10.13
N GLY A 80 -2.25 -9.50 -8.89
CA GLY A 80 -3.51 -10.14 -8.51
C GLY A 80 -4.70 -9.61 -9.35
N PRO A 81 -5.75 -10.42 -9.58
CA PRO A 81 -6.90 -10.03 -10.41
C PRO A 81 -7.64 -8.83 -9.78
N PRO A 82 -7.96 -7.76 -10.56
CA PRO A 82 -8.59 -6.57 -9.99
C PRO A 82 -9.98 -6.83 -9.41
N GLY A 83 -10.88 -7.45 -10.09
CA GLY A 83 -12.26 -7.79 -9.72
C GLY A 83 -12.59 -7.64 -8.22
N GLU A 84 -12.73 -8.78 -7.53
CA GLU A 84 -13.06 -8.85 -6.11
C GLU A 84 -12.06 -8.10 -5.19
N LEU A 85 -10.75 -8.14 -5.53
CA LEU A 85 -9.72 -7.45 -4.73
C LEU A 85 -9.93 -5.95 -4.71
N SER A 86 -10.36 -5.34 -5.81
CA SER A 86 -10.54 -3.89 -5.90
C SER A 86 -11.70 -3.39 -5.04
N THR A 87 -12.85 -4.04 -5.12
CA THR A 87 -14.04 -3.67 -4.33
C THR A 87 -13.75 -3.80 -2.84
N ARG A 88 -13.09 -4.90 -2.46
CA ARG A 88 -12.75 -5.14 -1.07
C ARG A 88 -11.69 -4.17 -0.56
N LEU A 89 -10.65 -3.92 -1.36
CA LEU A 89 -9.62 -2.91 -1.08
C LEU A 89 -10.24 -1.53 -0.81
N PHE A 90 -11.14 -1.08 -1.69
CA PHE A 90 -11.81 0.21 -1.51
C PHE A 90 -12.56 0.27 -0.18
N ARG A 91 -13.34 -0.76 0.14
CA ARG A 91 -14.11 -0.84 1.40
C ARG A 91 -13.21 -0.84 2.63
N CYS A 92 -12.12 -1.63 2.64
CA CYS A 92 -11.16 -1.66 3.73
C CYS A 92 -10.42 -0.33 3.88
N ALA A 93 -10.01 0.29 2.77
CA ALA A 93 -9.33 1.58 2.80
C ALA A 93 -10.26 2.68 3.34
N LEU A 94 -11.53 2.71 2.93
CA LEU A 94 -12.52 3.64 3.46
C LEU A 94 -12.75 3.42 4.97
N ALA A 95 -12.87 2.18 5.43
CA ALA A 95 -13.03 1.87 6.84
C ALA A 95 -11.78 2.24 7.67
N GLY A 96 -10.59 2.06 7.11
CA GLY A 96 -9.31 2.31 7.79
C GLY A 96 -8.90 3.78 7.84
N TRP A 97 -9.16 4.55 6.78
CA TRP A 97 -8.72 5.96 6.67
C TRP A 97 -9.84 6.96 6.42
N GLY A 98 -11.09 6.53 6.23
CA GLY A 98 -12.19 7.41 5.85
C GLY A 98 -12.50 8.54 6.84
N GLN A 99 -12.08 8.43 8.10
CA GLN A 99 -12.22 9.47 9.12
C GLN A 99 -11.04 10.45 9.16
N GLU A 100 -9.97 10.21 8.40
CA GLU A 100 -8.84 11.11 8.32
C GLU A 100 -9.20 12.37 7.53
N SER A 101 -8.79 13.52 8.00
CA SER A 101 -9.13 14.81 7.40
C SER A 101 -8.70 14.97 5.94
N TYR A 102 -7.64 14.27 5.54
CA TYR A 102 -7.11 14.28 4.17
C TYR A 102 -7.79 13.30 3.22
N TRP A 103 -8.60 12.36 3.72
CA TRP A 103 -9.10 11.23 2.94
C TRP A 103 -9.86 11.66 1.68
N ALA A 104 -10.84 12.54 1.85
CA ALA A 104 -11.69 12.97 0.73
C ALA A 104 -10.88 13.68 -0.38
N ASP A 105 -9.89 14.48 0.00
CA ASP A 105 -9.05 15.20 -0.95
C ASP A 105 -8.07 14.29 -1.64
N TYR A 106 -7.42 13.36 -0.92
CA TYR A 106 -6.48 12.42 -1.49
C TYR A 106 -7.16 11.45 -2.46
N THR A 107 -8.30 10.86 -2.07
CA THR A 107 -9.04 9.94 -2.94
C THR A 107 -9.53 10.62 -4.21
N ARG A 108 -10.00 11.88 -4.11
CA ARG A 108 -10.37 12.69 -5.27
C ARG A 108 -9.16 12.95 -6.17
N LEU A 109 -8.01 13.34 -5.60
CA LEU A 109 -6.80 13.69 -6.34
C LEU A 109 -6.27 12.51 -7.17
N VAL A 110 -6.29 11.31 -6.61
CA VAL A 110 -5.80 10.09 -7.28
C VAL A 110 -6.90 9.28 -7.95
N GLN A 111 -8.15 9.76 -7.92
CA GLN A 111 -9.32 9.07 -8.48
C GLN A 111 -9.53 7.67 -7.89
N PHE A 112 -9.29 7.50 -6.59
CA PHE A 112 -9.52 6.24 -5.90
C PHE A 112 -10.96 6.14 -5.40
N HIS A 113 -11.80 5.39 -6.12
CA HIS A 113 -13.20 5.14 -5.81
C HIS A 113 -13.62 3.75 -6.29
N GLU A 114 -14.81 3.29 -5.92
CA GLU A 114 -15.26 1.92 -6.17
C GLU A 114 -15.25 1.51 -7.66
N SER A 115 -15.52 2.45 -8.56
CA SER A 115 -15.55 2.24 -10.01
C SER A 115 -14.26 2.67 -10.74
N THR A 116 -13.13 2.83 -10.02
CA THR A 116 -11.86 3.22 -10.63
C THR A 116 -11.40 2.19 -11.66
N SER A 117 -11.13 2.64 -12.88
CA SER A 117 -10.67 1.78 -13.98
C SER A 117 -9.24 1.28 -13.80
N ASP A 118 -8.34 2.13 -13.31
CA ASP A 118 -6.95 1.78 -12.99
C ASP A 118 -6.71 1.82 -11.48
N VAL A 119 -7.30 0.87 -10.78
CA VAL A 119 -7.19 0.77 -9.33
C VAL A 119 -5.75 0.58 -8.84
N ARG A 120 -4.88 -0.06 -9.64
CA ARG A 120 -3.47 -0.24 -9.26
C ARG A 120 -2.74 1.09 -9.19
N LYS A 121 -2.91 1.93 -10.21
CA LYS A 121 -2.34 3.27 -10.23
C LYS A 121 -2.90 4.11 -9.09
N ALA A 122 -4.22 4.15 -8.95
CA ALA A 122 -4.90 4.93 -7.92
C ALA A 122 -4.46 4.51 -6.51
N TRP A 123 -4.39 3.20 -6.23
CA TRP A 123 -3.91 2.70 -4.93
C TRP A 123 -2.45 3.06 -4.67
N ARG A 124 -1.56 2.86 -5.65
CA ARG A 124 -0.15 3.24 -5.51
C ARG A 124 0.00 4.72 -5.17
N SER A 125 -0.68 5.59 -5.91
CA SER A 125 -0.64 7.03 -5.70
C SER A 125 -1.23 7.42 -4.34
N LEU A 126 -2.36 6.81 -3.93
CA LEU A 126 -2.95 7.03 -2.61
C LEU A 126 -2.00 6.65 -1.48
N ARG A 127 -1.34 5.49 -1.60
CA ARG A 127 -0.35 5.03 -0.60
C ARG A 127 0.84 5.99 -0.50
N SER A 128 1.30 6.52 -1.63
CA SER A 128 2.37 7.53 -1.64
C SER A 128 1.95 8.80 -0.91
N LEU A 129 0.71 9.27 -1.10
CA LEU A 129 0.18 10.43 -0.39
C LEU A 129 0.02 10.18 1.12
N ILE A 130 -0.55 9.02 1.51
CA ILE A 130 -0.72 8.66 2.93
C ILE A 130 0.63 8.57 3.65
N GLY A 131 1.66 8.07 2.97
CA GLY A 131 3.02 7.99 3.51
C GLY A 131 3.83 9.29 3.44
N LEU A 132 3.30 10.32 2.76
CA LEU A 132 4.00 11.59 2.62
C LEU A 132 3.79 12.45 3.88
N GLY A 133 4.87 12.81 4.52
CA GLY A 133 4.86 13.65 5.71
C GLY A 133 6.11 14.50 5.84
N LYS A 134 6.15 15.38 6.83
CA LYS A 134 7.35 16.17 7.13
C LYS A 134 8.55 15.24 7.36
N GLY A 135 9.67 15.53 6.69
CA GLY A 135 10.87 14.72 6.71
C GLY A 135 10.91 13.61 5.64
N SER A 136 9.82 13.40 4.89
CA SER A 136 9.84 12.46 3.77
C SER A 136 10.83 12.90 2.69
N ALA A 137 11.61 11.94 2.17
CA ALA A 137 12.48 12.19 1.03
C ALA A 137 11.68 12.08 -0.28
N VAL A 138 11.89 13.04 -1.18
CA VAL A 138 11.28 13.07 -2.51
C VAL A 138 12.35 13.32 -3.56
N PHE A 139 12.13 12.84 -4.79
CA PHE A 139 13.07 13.02 -5.90
C PHE A 139 12.45 13.84 -7.03
N HIS A 140 13.10 14.94 -7.39
CA HIS A 140 12.68 15.80 -8.49
C HIS A 140 13.34 15.37 -9.80
N ARG A 141 12.56 14.80 -10.71
CA ARG A 141 13.05 14.22 -11.99
C ARG A 141 13.71 15.23 -12.93
N SER A 142 13.34 16.53 -12.84
CA SER A 142 13.84 17.58 -13.73
C SER A 142 15.09 18.29 -13.22
N GLY A 143 15.94 17.63 -12.42
CA GLY A 143 17.31 18.08 -12.15
C GLY A 143 17.55 18.77 -10.81
N TRP A 144 16.55 18.88 -9.89
CA TRP A 144 16.80 19.44 -8.55
C TRP A 144 17.24 18.38 -7.54
N GLY A 145 17.22 17.10 -7.95
CA GLY A 145 17.70 15.98 -7.16
C GLY A 145 16.78 15.61 -6.01
N VAL A 146 17.39 15.15 -4.91
CA VAL A 146 16.66 14.75 -3.69
C VAL A 146 16.27 15.98 -2.88
N GLY A 147 15.04 16.00 -2.39
CA GLY A 147 14.53 16.99 -1.47
C GLY A 147 13.86 16.35 -0.26
N GLU A 148 13.67 17.15 0.78
CA GLU A 148 12.98 16.80 2.02
C GLU A 148 11.68 17.61 2.11
N VAL A 149 10.57 16.93 2.42
CA VAL A 149 9.29 17.56 2.70
C VAL A 149 9.39 18.37 4.00
N LEU A 150 9.10 19.64 3.94
CA LEU A 150 9.07 20.54 5.11
C LEU A 150 7.68 20.67 5.69
N GLU A 151 6.68 20.79 4.83
CA GLU A 151 5.30 21.09 5.21
C GLU A 151 4.31 20.61 4.14
N LEU A 152 3.08 20.29 4.58
CA LEU A 152 1.96 19.93 3.73
C LEU A 152 0.83 20.96 3.98
N ASP A 153 0.39 21.64 2.93
CA ASP A 153 -0.79 22.50 2.93
C ASP A 153 -1.97 21.71 2.33
N LEU A 154 -2.68 20.99 3.19
CA LEU A 154 -3.80 20.12 2.74
C LEU A 154 -4.94 20.92 2.09
N PRO A 155 -5.37 22.09 2.61
CA PRO A 155 -6.38 22.92 1.96
C PRO A 155 -6.04 23.31 0.53
N LYS A 156 -4.75 23.56 0.23
CA LYS A 156 -4.29 23.90 -1.11
C LYS A 156 -3.84 22.69 -1.94
N LEU A 157 -3.73 21.53 -1.32
CA LEU A 157 -3.13 20.33 -1.91
C LEU A 157 -1.70 20.57 -2.43
N GLU A 158 -0.89 21.25 -1.61
CA GLU A 158 0.49 21.60 -1.91
C GLU A 158 1.45 21.05 -0.87
N VAL A 159 2.71 20.87 -1.28
CA VAL A 159 3.80 20.42 -0.42
C VAL A 159 5.00 21.35 -0.59
N GLN A 160 5.59 21.81 0.51
CA GLN A 160 6.85 22.52 0.50
C GLN A 160 8.01 21.55 0.59
N ILE A 161 8.95 21.68 -0.35
CA ILE A 161 10.13 20.81 -0.44
C ILE A 161 11.40 21.66 -0.35
N ARG A 162 12.36 21.20 0.45
CA ARG A 162 13.72 21.74 0.52
C ARG A 162 14.68 20.80 -0.20
N PHE A 163 15.36 21.27 -1.22
CA PHE A 163 16.37 20.52 -1.96
C PHE A 163 17.76 20.67 -1.35
N ALA A 164 18.67 19.76 -1.71
CA ALA A 164 20.07 19.77 -1.25
C ALA A 164 20.80 21.08 -1.60
N SER A 165 20.40 21.77 -2.67
CA SER A 165 20.89 23.11 -3.04
C SER A 165 20.48 24.24 -2.07
N GLY A 166 19.66 23.96 -1.06
CA GLY A 166 19.05 24.94 -0.17
C GLY A 166 17.79 25.60 -0.72
N ARG A 167 17.45 25.36 -1.99
CA ARG A 167 16.22 25.86 -2.60
C ARG A 167 15.00 25.28 -1.91
N ARG A 168 13.99 26.14 -1.66
CA ARG A 168 12.67 25.76 -1.14
C ARG A 168 11.61 26.21 -2.12
N ASP A 169 10.65 25.33 -2.38
CA ASP A 169 9.53 25.67 -3.27
C ASP A 169 8.28 24.89 -2.90
N TRP A 170 7.12 25.38 -3.34
CA TRP A 170 5.83 24.73 -3.18
C TRP A 170 5.47 23.99 -4.46
N PHE A 171 4.98 22.76 -4.33
CA PHE A 171 4.56 21.90 -5.43
C PHE A 171 3.15 21.38 -5.19
N PRO A 172 2.29 21.31 -6.23
CA PRO A 172 1.05 20.58 -6.13
C PRO A 172 1.30 19.12 -5.74
N LEU A 173 0.54 18.57 -4.80
CA LEU A 173 0.65 17.17 -4.37
C LEU A 173 0.58 16.18 -5.54
N LYS A 174 -0.21 16.51 -6.58
CA LYS A 174 -0.31 15.70 -7.79
C LYS A 174 1.03 15.46 -8.49
N THR A 175 1.96 16.40 -8.42
CA THR A 175 3.27 16.27 -9.08
C THR A 175 4.26 15.41 -8.31
N VAL A 176 3.95 15.08 -7.06
CA VAL A 176 4.81 14.25 -6.19
C VAL A 176 4.49 12.76 -6.33
N ILE A 177 3.33 12.41 -6.88
CA ILE A 177 2.81 11.04 -7.00
C ILE A 177 2.86 10.47 -8.43
N ASP A 178 3.23 11.26 -9.42
CA ASP A 178 3.40 10.84 -10.83
C ASP A 178 4.87 10.33 -11.13
#